data_07739e108218e404c7b1ad456f42aeb2
#
_entry.id   07739e108218e404c7b1ad456f42aeb2
#
_cell.length_a   1.000
_cell.length_b   1.000
_cell.length_c   1.000
_cell.angle_alpha   90.00
_cell.angle_beta   90.00
_cell.angle_gamma   90.00
#
_symmetry.space_group_name_H-M   'P 1'
#
loop_
_entity.id
_entity.type
_entity.pdbx_description
1 polymer ?
#
loop_
_entity_poly.entity_id
_entity_poly.type
_entity_poly.pdbx_seq_one_letter_code
_entity_poly.pdbx_strand_id
1 'polypeptide(L)'
;MAVYELLESNHPTLSEPVTEVTDDQEGREQIQQDLVDTMRAKNGIGLSATQIGIGARVFTMYADVKKKDIIVCFNPKIVTVSEEQVLMEEGCLSYPGIWLKVRRPEGIEVTYEDAKGELQEKAMFGLEARIFQHEYDHMEGTDFTKRVSKLKLDLAKKRLRKVQKKLDRPVFA
;
A
#
# COMPACT_ATOMS: atom_id res chain seq x y z
N MET A 1 9.59 18.62 -6.08
CA MET A 1 9.35 17.45 -5.18
C MET A 1 8.22 17.83 -4.24
N ALA A 2 7.04 17.31 -4.48
CA ALA A 2 5.92 17.48 -3.56
C ALA A 2 5.84 16.24 -2.64
N VAL A 3 5.87 16.46 -1.34
CA VAL A 3 5.61 15.41 -0.35
C VAL A 3 4.22 15.67 0.21
N TYR A 4 3.32 14.74 -0.01
CA TYR A 4 1.93 14.85 0.40
C TYR A 4 1.74 14.37 1.85
N GLU A 5 0.76 14.95 2.53
CA GLU A 5 0.28 14.39 3.79
C GLU A 5 -0.62 13.17 3.51
N LEU A 6 -0.48 12.17 4.37
CA LEU A 6 -1.29 10.96 4.27
C LEU A 6 -2.69 11.20 4.82
N LEU A 7 -3.68 10.69 4.11
CA LEU A 7 -5.06 10.70 4.59
C LEU A 7 -5.22 9.78 5.80
N GLU A 8 -6.03 10.19 6.76
CA GLU A 8 -6.42 9.36 7.89
C GLU A 8 -7.24 8.14 7.43
N SER A 9 -7.13 7.06 8.16
CA SER A 9 -7.72 5.75 7.82
C SER A 9 -9.24 5.73 7.65
N ASN A 10 -9.94 6.77 8.13
CA ASN A 10 -11.39 6.95 7.98
C ASN A 10 -11.79 7.86 6.81
N HIS A 11 -10.82 8.36 6.03
CA HIS A 11 -11.12 9.25 4.91
C HIS A 11 -11.87 8.50 3.81
N PRO A 12 -12.97 9.06 3.25
CA PRO A 12 -13.82 8.38 2.25
C PRO A 12 -13.07 7.87 1.03
N THR A 13 -12.12 8.66 0.51
CA THR A 13 -11.30 8.30 -0.67
C THR A 13 -10.58 6.95 -0.55
N LEU A 14 -10.28 6.49 0.67
CA LEU A 14 -9.66 5.17 0.89
C LEU A 14 -10.63 4.00 0.70
N SER A 15 -11.92 4.27 0.61
CA SER A 15 -12.97 3.25 0.46
C SER A 15 -13.75 3.41 -0.85
N GLU A 16 -13.40 4.39 -1.67
CA GLU A 16 -14.04 4.65 -2.95
C GLU A 16 -13.30 3.93 -4.09
N PRO A 17 -14.04 3.45 -5.10
CA PRO A 17 -13.41 2.92 -6.30
C PRO A 17 -12.57 3.98 -6.99
N VAL A 18 -11.41 3.58 -7.49
CA VAL A 18 -10.51 4.45 -8.27
C VAL A 18 -10.79 4.37 -9.76
N THR A 19 -10.45 5.41 -10.50
CA THR A 19 -10.55 5.45 -11.96
C THR A 19 -9.25 5.03 -12.62
N GLU A 20 -9.33 4.40 -13.79
CA GLU A 20 -8.16 4.12 -14.61
C GLU A 20 -7.50 5.43 -15.05
N VAL A 21 -6.15 5.42 -15.08
CA VAL A 21 -5.36 6.56 -15.53
C VAL A 21 -5.28 6.52 -17.06
N THR A 22 -5.82 7.54 -17.69
CA THR A 22 -5.79 7.71 -19.16
C THR A 22 -4.96 8.92 -19.58
N ASP A 23 -4.31 9.58 -18.61
CA ASP A 23 -3.53 10.79 -18.83
C ASP A 23 -2.37 10.55 -19.80
N ASP A 24 -1.91 11.65 -20.37
CA ASP A 24 -0.70 11.69 -21.16
C ASP A 24 0.56 11.39 -20.31
N GLN A 25 1.69 11.30 -20.96
CA GLN A 25 2.95 10.96 -20.31
C GLN A 25 3.35 11.97 -19.23
N GLU A 26 3.11 13.26 -19.43
CA GLU A 26 3.48 14.31 -18.47
C GLU A 26 2.68 14.15 -17.16
N GLY A 27 1.38 13.89 -17.24
CA GLY A 27 0.54 13.63 -16.08
C GLY A 27 0.98 12.38 -15.31
N ARG A 28 1.33 11.30 -16.03
CA ARG A 28 1.85 10.06 -15.40
C ARG A 28 3.19 10.28 -14.70
N GLU A 29 4.13 10.99 -15.32
CA GLU A 29 5.43 11.31 -14.74
C GLU A 29 5.29 12.14 -13.44
N GLN A 30 4.37 13.10 -13.43
CA GLN A 30 4.10 13.90 -12.23
C GLN A 30 3.54 13.04 -11.08
N ILE A 31 2.53 12.21 -11.36
CA ILE A 31 1.96 11.29 -10.36
C ILE A 31 3.03 10.32 -9.83
N GLN A 32 3.84 9.75 -10.72
CA GLN A 32 4.97 8.88 -10.34
C GLN A 32 5.91 9.60 -9.37
N GLN A 33 6.33 10.81 -9.70
CA GLN A 33 7.26 11.57 -8.87
C GLN A 33 6.67 11.86 -7.48
N ASP A 34 5.42 12.29 -7.42
CA ASP A 34 4.73 12.60 -6.18
C ASP A 34 4.58 11.37 -5.27
N LEU A 35 4.21 10.22 -5.85
CA LEU A 35 4.09 8.96 -5.11
C LEU A 35 5.44 8.49 -4.58
N VAL A 36 6.48 8.48 -5.41
CA VAL A 36 7.82 8.00 -5.02
C VAL A 36 8.42 8.90 -3.94
N ASP A 37 8.32 10.22 -4.09
CA ASP A 37 8.86 11.16 -3.11
C ASP A 37 8.14 11.05 -1.76
N THR A 38 6.80 10.94 -1.80
CA THR A 38 5.99 10.78 -0.59
C THR A 38 6.27 9.44 0.10
N MET A 39 6.31 8.33 -0.65
CA MET A 39 6.64 7.01 -0.11
C MET A 39 7.98 7.03 0.62
N ARG A 40 9.01 7.59 0.00
CA ARG A 40 10.35 7.71 0.59
C ARG A 40 10.37 8.59 1.85
N ALA A 41 9.73 9.75 1.79
CA ALA A 41 9.65 10.69 2.91
C ALA A 41 8.90 10.10 4.13
N LYS A 42 7.90 9.27 3.88
CA LYS A 42 7.12 8.59 4.93
C LYS A 42 7.72 7.22 5.33
N ASN A 43 8.88 6.83 4.80
CA ASN A 43 9.56 5.54 5.04
C ASN A 43 8.67 4.32 4.72
N GLY A 44 7.83 4.42 3.71
CA GLY A 44 6.98 3.33 3.22
C GLY A 44 7.75 2.39 2.29
N ILE A 45 7.21 1.19 2.11
CA ILE A 45 7.67 0.22 1.11
C ILE A 45 6.70 0.10 -0.07
N GLY A 46 5.53 0.69 0.06
CA GLY A 46 4.50 0.90 -0.94
C GLY A 46 3.66 2.11 -0.57
N LEU A 47 2.99 2.71 -1.57
CA LEU A 47 2.08 3.84 -1.38
C LEU A 47 1.12 3.94 -2.57
N SER A 48 -0.17 3.92 -2.27
CA SER A 48 -1.24 4.10 -3.23
C SER A 48 -1.65 5.56 -3.38
N ALA A 49 -2.06 5.96 -4.58
CA ALA A 49 -2.53 7.31 -4.88
C ALA A 49 -3.70 7.75 -3.98
N THR A 50 -4.60 6.84 -3.64
CA THR A 50 -5.72 7.10 -2.72
C THR A 50 -5.27 7.57 -1.34
N GLN A 51 -4.11 7.12 -0.86
CA GLN A 51 -3.58 7.51 0.46
C GLN A 51 -3.09 8.97 0.51
N ILE A 52 -2.89 9.58 -0.65
CA ILE A 52 -2.54 11.01 -0.78
C ILE A 52 -3.67 11.84 -1.42
N GLY A 53 -4.88 11.27 -1.50
CA GLY A 53 -6.07 11.98 -1.98
C GLY A 53 -6.27 11.97 -3.49
N ILE A 54 -5.50 11.19 -4.24
CA ILE A 54 -5.63 11.05 -5.69
C ILE A 54 -6.45 9.79 -5.99
N GLY A 55 -7.64 9.97 -6.58
CA GLY A 55 -8.56 8.86 -6.92
C GLY A 55 -8.19 8.12 -8.22
N ALA A 56 -6.90 7.94 -8.48
CA ALA A 56 -6.36 7.30 -9.66
C ALA A 56 -5.89 5.87 -9.38
N ARG A 57 -6.05 4.98 -10.36
CA ARG A 57 -5.62 3.57 -10.27
C ARG A 57 -4.12 3.44 -10.48
N VAL A 58 -3.34 3.87 -9.48
CA VAL A 58 -1.88 3.84 -9.48
C VAL A 58 -1.32 3.73 -8.08
N PHE A 59 -0.23 3.00 -7.94
CA PHE A 59 0.59 2.95 -6.73
C PHE A 59 2.07 2.80 -7.06
N THR A 60 2.92 3.13 -6.09
CA THR A 60 4.36 2.87 -6.13
C THR A 60 4.74 1.82 -5.08
N MET A 61 5.78 1.04 -5.36
CA MET A 61 6.30 0.06 -4.42
C MET A 61 7.78 -0.26 -4.66
N TYR A 62 8.46 -0.79 -3.64
CA TYR A 62 9.75 -1.43 -3.86
C TYR A 62 9.54 -2.82 -4.47
N ALA A 63 10.07 -3.04 -5.67
CA ALA A 63 10.22 -4.35 -6.28
C ALA A 63 11.32 -5.17 -5.58
N ASP A 64 12.39 -4.50 -5.15
CA ASP A 64 13.42 -5.08 -4.28
C ASP A 64 13.78 -4.07 -3.17
N VAL A 65 13.34 -4.35 -1.95
CA VAL A 65 13.58 -3.46 -0.79
C VAL A 65 15.08 -3.32 -0.49
N LYS A 66 15.87 -4.38 -0.68
CA LYS A 66 17.32 -4.37 -0.39
C LYS A 66 18.09 -3.53 -1.39
N LYS A 67 17.74 -3.64 -2.66
CA LYS A 67 18.34 -2.86 -3.75
C LYS A 67 17.75 -1.46 -3.88
N LYS A 68 16.64 -1.19 -3.16
CA LYS A 68 15.84 0.04 -3.29
C LYS A 68 15.32 0.27 -4.71
N ASP A 69 15.02 -0.82 -5.40
CA ASP A 69 14.43 -0.79 -6.72
C ASP A 69 12.94 -0.49 -6.62
N ILE A 70 12.50 0.58 -7.26
CA ILE A 70 11.13 1.10 -7.17
C ILE A 70 10.45 0.97 -8.52
N ILE A 71 9.22 0.49 -8.50
CA ILE A 71 8.32 0.50 -9.66
C ILE A 71 7.08 1.31 -9.33
N VAL A 72 6.47 1.86 -10.38
CA VAL A 72 5.16 2.51 -10.32
C VAL A 72 4.22 1.77 -11.26
N CYS A 73 3.10 1.34 -10.72
CA CYS A 73 2.14 0.49 -11.40
C CYS A 73 0.87 1.31 -11.71
N PHE A 74 0.72 1.73 -12.96
CA PHE A 74 -0.51 2.34 -13.46
C PHE A 74 -1.46 1.25 -13.96
N ASN A 75 -2.74 1.40 -13.67
CA ASN A 75 -3.81 0.47 -14.08
C ASN A 75 -3.49 -1.00 -13.77
N PRO A 76 -2.96 -1.30 -12.56
CA PRO A 76 -2.53 -2.65 -12.20
C PRO A 76 -3.70 -3.63 -12.20
N LYS A 77 -3.40 -4.88 -12.63
CA LYS A 77 -4.33 -6.02 -12.57
C LYS A 77 -3.59 -7.25 -12.06
N ILE A 78 -4.22 -8.00 -11.18
CA ILE A 78 -3.77 -9.35 -10.81
C ILE A 78 -4.44 -10.31 -11.79
N VAL A 79 -3.62 -11.04 -12.56
CA VAL A 79 -4.08 -11.97 -13.59
C VAL A 79 -4.31 -13.35 -13.00
N THR A 80 -3.32 -13.85 -12.24
CA THR A 80 -3.41 -15.13 -11.54
C THR A 80 -2.83 -15.04 -10.14
N VAL A 81 -3.21 -15.97 -9.29
CA VAL A 81 -2.69 -16.11 -7.93
C VAL A 81 -2.29 -17.55 -7.65
N SER A 82 -1.26 -17.77 -6.85
CA SER A 82 -0.87 -19.12 -6.42
C SER A 82 -1.91 -19.74 -5.47
N GLU A 83 -1.98 -21.06 -5.46
CA GLU A 83 -2.77 -21.80 -4.48
C GLU A 83 -2.15 -21.70 -3.07
N GLU A 84 -0.82 -21.67 -3.00
CA GLU A 84 -0.10 -21.52 -1.75
C GLU A 84 -0.40 -20.17 -1.09
N GLN A 85 -0.72 -20.24 0.21
CA GLN A 85 -1.07 -19.09 1.02
C GLN A 85 -0.08 -18.91 2.16
N VAL A 86 0.47 -17.71 2.30
CA VAL A 86 1.44 -17.38 3.34
C VAL A 86 0.88 -16.35 4.31
N LEU A 87 1.12 -16.59 5.61
CA LEU A 87 0.77 -15.66 6.68
C LEU A 87 1.95 -14.72 6.93
N MET A 88 1.79 -13.43 6.63
CA MET A 88 2.83 -12.41 6.81
C MET A 88 2.28 -11.24 7.62
N GLU A 89 3.15 -10.55 8.37
CA GLU A 89 2.78 -9.34 9.09
C GLU A 89 2.74 -8.14 8.14
N GLU A 90 1.64 -7.39 8.19
CA GLU A 90 1.42 -6.18 7.41
C GLU A 90 1.13 -4.98 8.31
N GLY A 91 1.62 -3.83 7.88
CA GLY A 91 1.27 -2.51 8.38
C GLY A 91 0.92 -1.59 7.21
N CYS A 92 0.29 -0.47 7.47
CA CYS A 92 -0.07 0.51 6.46
C CYS A 92 0.21 1.92 6.97
N LEU A 93 0.72 2.78 6.09
CA LEU A 93 0.99 4.18 6.43
C LEU A 93 -0.27 4.94 6.86
N SER A 94 -1.45 4.58 6.35
CA SER A 94 -2.73 5.14 6.76
C SER A 94 -3.25 4.58 8.10
N TYR A 95 -2.59 3.57 8.67
CA TYR A 95 -2.93 2.93 9.95
C TYR A 95 -1.70 2.86 10.87
N PRO A 96 -1.12 3.99 11.28
CA PRO A 96 0.14 4.01 12.03
C PRO A 96 0.06 3.18 13.32
N GLY A 97 1.03 2.28 13.49
CA GLY A 97 1.16 1.41 14.66
C GLY A 97 0.21 0.21 14.71
N ILE A 98 -0.63 -0.01 13.70
CA ILE A 98 -1.45 -1.22 13.56
C ILE A 98 -0.68 -2.23 12.69
N TRP A 99 -0.38 -3.39 13.28
CA TRP A 99 0.27 -4.52 12.64
C TRP A 99 -0.61 -5.76 12.75
N LEU A 100 -0.84 -6.43 11.61
CA LEU A 100 -1.75 -7.58 11.52
C LEU A 100 -1.09 -8.70 10.69
N LYS A 101 -1.25 -9.94 11.14
CA LYS A 101 -0.87 -11.11 10.34
C LYS A 101 -1.99 -11.42 9.35
N VAL A 102 -1.71 -11.19 8.07
CA VAL A 102 -2.64 -11.37 6.96
C VAL A 102 -2.22 -12.56 6.12
N ARG A 103 -3.20 -13.39 5.74
CA ARG A 103 -3.00 -14.51 4.82
C ARG A 103 -3.25 -14.04 3.39
N ARG A 104 -2.27 -14.30 2.51
CA ARG A 104 -2.38 -13.98 1.07
C ARG A 104 -1.67 -15.02 0.23
N PRO A 105 -2.02 -15.13 -1.07
CA PRO A 105 -1.23 -15.90 -2.04
C PRO A 105 0.26 -15.57 -1.96
N GLU A 106 1.12 -16.59 -2.01
CA GLU A 106 2.58 -16.45 -2.01
C GLU A 106 3.10 -15.81 -3.29
N GLY A 107 2.49 -16.18 -4.43
CA GLY A 107 2.85 -15.67 -5.74
C GLY A 107 1.64 -15.11 -6.49
N ILE A 108 1.90 -14.17 -7.37
CA ILE A 108 0.93 -13.55 -8.27
C ILE A 108 1.53 -13.30 -9.64
N GLU A 109 0.73 -13.38 -10.68
CA GLU A 109 1.06 -12.81 -11.99
C GLU A 109 0.23 -11.54 -12.20
N VAL A 110 0.89 -10.48 -12.64
CA VAL A 110 0.29 -9.15 -12.73
C VAL A 110 0.59 -8.52 -14.07
N THR A 111 -0.29 -7.60 -14.46
CA THR A 111 -0.04 -6.63 -15.52
C THR A 111 -0.20 -5.23 -14.98
N TYR A 112 0.58 -4.30 -15.47
CA TYR A 112 0.46 -2.86 -15.18
C TYR A 112 1.13 -2.06 -16.30
N GLU A 113 0.83 -0.80 -16.39
CA GLU A 113 1.52 0.12 -17.26
C GLU A 113 2.57 0.90 -16.46
N ASP A 114 3.71 1.19 -17.05
CA ASP A 114 4.69 2.12 -16.48
C ASP A 114 4.31 3.60 -16.74
N ALA A 115 5.14 4.53 -16.31
CA ALA A 115 4.89 5.97 -16.53
C ALA A 115 4.88 6.38 -18.00
N LYS A 116 5.45 5.57 -18.90
CA LYS A 116 5.42 5.81 -20.34
C LYS A 116 4.17 5.20 -21.00
N GLY A 117 3.34 4.50 -20.25
CA GLY A 117 2.20 3.76 -20.75
C GLY A 117 2.57 2.42 -21.38
N GLU A 118 3.80 1.94 -21.19
CA GLU A 118 4.23 0.63 -21.69
C GLU A 118 3.71 -0.48 -20.77
N LEU A 119 3.05 -1.47 -21.38
CA LEU A 119 2.52 -2.63 -20.64
C LEU A 119 3.66 -3.50 -20.11
N GLN A 120 3.61 -3.78 -18.82
CA GLN A 120 4.52 -4.68 -18.12
C GLN A 120 3.75 -5.92 -17.67
N GLU A 121 4.36 -7.08 -17.81
CA GLU A 121 3.86 -8.36 -17.30
C GLU A 121 4.91 -8.95 -16.36
N LYS A 122 4.51 -9.34 -15.16
CA LYS A 122 5.48 -9.83 -14.17
C LYS A 122 4.87 -10.89 -13.25
N ALA A 123 5.66 -11.95 -13.00
CA ALA A 123 5.43 -12.86 -11.89
C ALA A 123 6.17 -12.34 -10.65
N MET A 124 5.49 -12.24 -9.53
CA MET A 124 6.01 -11.76 -8.25
C MET A 124 5.79 -12.81 -7.16
N PHE A 125 6.72 -12.89 -6.20
CA PHE A 125 6.67 -13.84 -5.09
C PHE A 125 7.10 -13.18 -3.77
N GLY A 126 6.74 -13.80 -2.65
CA GLY A 126 7.20 -13.41 -1.32
C GLY A 126 6.83 -11.97 -0.97
N LEU A 127 7.83 -11.19 -0.54
CA LEU A 127 7.60 -9.81 -0.09
C LEU A 127 7.15 -8.89 -1.24
N GLU A 128 7.68 -9.05 -2.44
CA GLU A 128 7.27 -8.26 -3.61
C GLU A 128 5.77 -8.48 -3.92
N ALA A 129 5.34 -9.74 -3.99
CA ALA A 129 3.93 -10.09 -4.17
C ALA A 129 3.04 -9.58 -3.02
N ARG A 130 3.57 -9.58 -1.79
CA ARG A 130 2.89 -9.08 -0.60
C ARG A 130 2.61 -7.59 -0.69
N ILE A 131 3.62 -6.78 -1.05
CA ILE A 131 3.48 -5.33 -1.19
C ILE A 131 2.48 -5.02 -2.32
N PHE A 132 2.62 -5.66 -3.49
CA PHE A 132 1.70 -5.45 -4.61
C PHE A 132 0.25 -5.71 -4.20
N GLN A 133 -0.04 -6.84 -3.55
CA GLN A 133 -1.39 -7.18 -3.10
C GLN A 133 -1.94 -6.22 -2.05
N HIS A 134 -1.08 -5.67 -1.19
CA HIS A 134 -1.46 -4.66 -0.20
C HIS A 134 -1.90 -3.35 -0.89
N GLU A 135 -1.09 -2.86 -1.83
CA GLU A 135 -1.40 -1.63 -2.58
C GLU A 135 -2.58 -1.84 -3.53
N TYR A 136 -2.72 -3.04 -4.09
CA TYR A 136 -3.85 -3.40 -4.94
C TYR A 136 -5.19 -3.35 -4.18
N ASP A 137 -5.20 -3.74 -2.90
CA ASP A 137 -6.40 -3.60 -2.07
C ASP A 137 -6.89 -2.15 -2.01
N HIS A 138 -5.98 -1.18 -1.89
CA HIS A 138 -6.34 0.23 -1.92
C HIS A 138 -7.00 0.65 -3.24
N MET A 139 -6.61 0.04 -4.37
CA MET A 139 -7.24 0.27 -5.67
C MET A 139 -8.67 -0.28 -5.73
N GLU A 140 -8.97 -1.31 -4.94
CA GLU A 140 -10.29 -1.91 -4.83
C GLU A 140 -11.16 -1.30 -3.70
N GLY A 141 -10.74 -0.15 -3.13
CA GLY A 141 -11.46 0.52 -2.04
C GLY A 141 -11.48 -0.28 -0.73
N THR A 142 -10.51 -1.14 -0.54
CA THR A 142 -10.36 -1.96 0.68
C THR A 142 -8.95 -1.85 1.25
N ASP A 143 -8.67 -2.51 2.37
CA ASP A 143 -7.38 -2.49 3.02
C ASP A 143 -7.12 -3.78 3.81
N PHE A 144 -5.89 -3.93 4.32
CA PHE A 144 -5.44 -5.10 5.08
C PHE A 144 -6.26 -5.39 6.34
N THR A 145 -6.94 -4.41 6.92
CA THR A 145 -7.78 -4.60 8.12
C THR A 145 -9.04 -5.42 7.81
N LYS A 146 -9.48 -5.40 6.56
CA LYS A 146 -10.62 -6.21 6.06
C LYS A 146 -10.24 -7.67 5.81
N ARG A 147 -8.94 -7.97 5.77
CA ARG A 147 -8.40 -9.33 5.56
C ARG A 147 -8.30 -10.16 6.85
N VAL A 148 -8.63 -9.58 7.99
CA VAL A 148 -8.60 -10.27 9.29
C VAL A 148 -9.95 -10.21 9.99
N SER A 149 -10.15 -11.07 11.00
CA SER A 149 -11.36 -11.00 11.81
C SER A 149 -11.40 -9.71 12.65
N LYS A 150 -12.61 -9.21 12.92
CA LYS A 150 -12.83 -8.06 13.79
C LYS A 150 -12.11 -8.22 15.14
N LEU A 151 -12.12 -9.43 15.71
CA LEU A 151 -11.43 -9.71 16.98
C LEU A 151 -9.91 -9.44 16.90
N LYS A 152 -9.24 -9.87 15.80
CA LYS A 152 -7.81 -9.62 15.60
C LYS A 152 -7.52 -8.13 15.47
N LEU A 153 -8.33 -7.39 14.72
CA LEU A 153 -8.22 -5.95 14.57
C LEU A 153 -8.41 -5.23 15.92
N ASP A 154 -9.44 -5.58 16.68
CA ASP A 154 -9.73 -4.98 17.99
C ASP A 154 -8.59 -5.23 19.00
N LEU A 155 -8.00 -6.43 18.98
CA LEU A 155 -6.83 -6.75 19.79
C LEU A 155 -5.60 -5.91 19.39
N ALA A 156 -5.35 -5.70 18.10
CA ALA A 156 -4.25 -4.85 17.63
C ALA A 156 -4.45 -3.39 18.07
N LYS A 157 -5.66 -2.84 17.90
CA LYS A 157 -6.03 -1.50 18.37
C LYS A 157 -5.88 -1.36 19.89
N LYS A 158 -6.24 -2.39 20.67
CA LYS A 158 -6.06 -2.39 22.12
C LYS A 158 -4.58 -2.40 22.52
N ARG A 159 -3.73 -3.14 21.80
CA ARG A 159 -2.28 -3.13 22.02
C ARG A 159 -1.68 -1.75 21.74
N LEU A 160 -2.03 -1.12 20.63
CA LEU A 160 -1.58 0.22 20.25
C LEU A 160 -1.93 1.23 21.36
N ARG A 161 -3.19 1.27 21.80
CA ARG A 161 -3.64 2.17 22.89
C ARG A 161 -2.87 1.96 24.20
N LYS A 162 -2.49 0.70 24.53
CA LYS A 162 -1.67 0.43 25.71
C LYS A 162 -0.25 0.96 25.59
N VAL A 163 0.35 0.89 24.39
CA VAL A 163 1.69 1.43 24.12
C VAL A 163 1.66 2.95 24.21
N GLN A 164 0.72 3.61 23.56
CA GLN A 164 0.54 5.06 23.62
C GLN A 164 0.39 5.55 25.05
N LYS A 165 -0.50 4.94 25.86
CA LYS A 165 -0.65 5.28 27.28
C LYS A 165 0.61 5.11 28.13
N LYS A 166 1.54 4.24 27.74
CA LYS A 166 2.82 4.10 28.44
C LYS A 166 3.80 5.22 28.06
N LEU A 167 3.76 5.67 26.80
CA LEU A 167 4.59 6.77 26.31
C LEU A 167 4.14 8.13 26.86
N ASP A 168 2.83 8.30 27.04
CA ASP A 168 2.22 9.54 27.58
C ASP A 168 2.31 9.65 29.13
N ARG A 169 2.81 8.62 29.82
CA ARG A 169 3.05 8.72 31.25
C ARG A 169 4.29 9.56 31.51
N PRO A 170 4.16 10.68 32.28
CA PRO A 170 5.33 11.42 32.71
C PRO A 170 6.26 10.47 33.48
N VAL A 171 7.53 10.45 33.09
CA VAL A 171 8.58 9.76 33.85
C VAL A 171 8.84 10.63 35.09
N PHE A 172 8.07 10.40 36.14
CA PHE A 172 8.47 10.90 37.44
C PHE A 172 9.53 9.97 37.99
N ALA A 173 10.71 10.53 38.13
CA ALA A 173 11.76 9.91 38.91
C ALA A 173 11.36 9.77 40.37
#